data_1245eec1b28f736e2b219df6598a7831
#
_entry.id   1245eec1b28f736e2b219df6598a7831
#
_cell.length_a   1.000
_cell.length_b   1.000
_cell.length_c   1.000
_cell.angle_alpha   90.00
_cell.angle_beta   90.00
_cell.angle_gamma   90.00
#
_symmetry.space_group_name_H-M   'P 1'
#
loop_
_entity.id
_entity.type
_entity.pdbx_description
1 polymer ?
#
loop_
_entity_poly.entity_id
_entity_poly.type
_entity_poly.pdbx_seq_one_letter_code
_entity_poly.pdbx_strand_id
1 'polypeptide(L)'
;RCRFLDCRSCLCRIYPERFKKVPDCRDIDLNAVREKPRWLPKTCAYWLLDNGFDLPEWHPLKTGRAASVHEANMSLKGRETVSETGIQNYENYIVYWEDL
;
A
#
# COMPACT_ATOMS: atom_id res chain seq x y z
N ARG A 1 2.29 -7.82 7.57
CA ARG A 1 1.20 -6.80 7.47
C ARG A 1 1.00 -6.08 8.79
N CYS A 2 0.48 -4.87 8.71
CA CYS A 2 0.03 -4.14 9.89
C CYS A 2 -1.09 -4.91 10.60
N ARG A 3 -1.06 -4.94 11.95
CA ARG A 3 -2.06 -5.65 12.77
C ARG A 3 -3.46 -5.07 12.65
N PHE A 4 -3.59 -3.84 12.15
CA PHE A 4 -4.90 -3.18 11.96
C PHE A 4 -5.41 -3.25 10.52
N LEU A 5 -4.70 -3.96 9.65
CA LEU A 5 -5.18 -4.18 8.28
C LEU A 5 -6.30 -5.20 8.27
N ASP A 6 -7.44 -4.83 7.67
CA ASP A 6 -8.50 -5.78 7.35
C ASP A 6 -8.11 -6.48 6.05
N CYS A 7 -7.83 -7.79 6.12
CA CYS A 7 -7.36 -8.55 4.96
C CYS A 7 -8.45 -8.79 3.91
N ARG A 8 -9.72 -8.60 4.25
CA ARG A 8 -10.82 -8.77 3.30
C ARG A 8 -11.02 -7.53 2.45
N SER A 9 -11.04 -6.36 3.10
CA SER A 9 -11.24 -5.07 2.42
C SER A 9 -9.94 -4.41 2.00
N CYS A 10 -8.81 -4.82 2.58
CA CYS A 10 -7.50 -4.18 2.44
C CYS A 10 -7.49 -2.74 2.96
N LEU A 11 -8.35 -2.43 3.91
CA LEU A 11 -8.46 -1.11 4.52
C LEU A 11 -7.99 -1.15 5.98
N CYS A 12 -7.57 0.01 6.48
CA CYS A 12 -7.22 0.17 7.89
C CYS A 12 -8.47 0.19 8.75
N ARG A 13 -8.51 -0.69 9.79
CA ARG A 13 -9.66 -0.76 10.71
C ARG A 13 -9.76 0.43 11.66
N ILE A 14 -8.67 1.19 11.83
CA ILE A 14 -8.59 2.29 12.78
C ILE A 14 -8.15 3.59 12.10
N TYR A 15 -8.47 3.77 10.84
CA TYR A 15 -7.93 4.86 10.02
C TYR A 15 -7.98 6.24 10.70
N PRO A 16 -9.11 6.67 11.31
CA PRO A 16 -9.16 7.98 11.99
C PRO A 16 -8.23 8.09 13.21
N GLU A 17 -7.97 6.98 13.91
CA GLU A 17 -7.14 6.95 15.12
C GLU A 17 -5.75 6.35 14.86
N ARG A 18 -5.35 6.16 13.59
CA ARG A 18 -4.14 5.42 13.26
C ARG A 18 -2.87 5.97 13.93
N PHE A 19 -2.72 7.27 14.00
CA PHE A 19 -1.54 7.87 14.61
C PHE A 19 -1.50 7.77 16.13
N LYS A 20 -2.65 7.61 16.77
CA LYS A 20 -2.73 7.39 18.22
C LYS A 20 -2.27 6.00 18.60
N LYS A 21 -2.62 5.00 17.79
CA LYS A 21 -2.32 3.59 18.07
C LYS A 21 -1.04 3.12 17.39
N VAL A 22 -0.66 3.73 16.28
CA VAL A 22 0.55 3.42 15.52
C VAL A 22 1.25 4.74 15.19
N PRO A 23 2.06 5.29 16.11
CA PRO A 23 2.73 6.58 15.88
C PRO A 23 3.61 6.62 14.64
N ASP A 24 4.14 5.46 14.22
CA ASP A 24 4.98 5.34 13.03
C ASP A 24 4.18 5.20 11.73
N CYS A 25 2.85 5.23 11.80
CA CYS A 25 2.02 5.16 10.60
C CYS A 25 2.32 6.33 9.67
N ARG A 26 2.36 6.06 8.37
CA ARG A 26 2.73 7.06 7.38
C ARG A 26 1.50 7.76 6.83
N ASP A 27 1.64 9.07 6.63
CA ASP A 27 0.68 9.84 5.87
C ASP A 27 1.35 10.24 4.55
N ILE A 28 0.65 10.07 3.44
CA ILE A 28 1.19 10.35 2.11
C ILE A 28 0.54 11.62 1.59
N ASP A 29 1.32 12.68 1.51
CA ASP A 29 0.94 13.93 0.86
C ASP A 29 1.92 14.24 -0.28
N LEU A 30 1.68 15.33 -0.98
CA LEU A 30 2.53 15.72 -2.12
C LEU A 30 3.99 15.92 -1.71
N ASN A 31 4.22 16.52 -0.55
CA ASN A 31 5.58 16.74 -0.06
C ASN A 31 6.29 15.43 0.23
N ALA A 32 5.60 14.46 0.87
CA ALA A 32 6.15 13.14 1.14
C ALA A 32 6.55 12.43 -0.15
N VAL A 33 5.73 12.53 -1.19
CA VAL A 33 6.01 11.90 -2.49
C VAL A 33 7.23 12.54 -3.16
N ARG A 34 7.33 13.87 -3.13
CA ARG A 34 8.43 14.63 -3.77
C ARG A 34 9.78 14.35 -3.12
N GLU A 35 9.81 13.99 -1.86
CA GLU A 35 11.03 13.59 -1.16
C GLU A 35 11.56 12.22 -1.62
N LYS A 36 10.78 11.48 -2.42
CA LYS A 36 11.12 10.17 -2.97
C LYS A 36 11.64 9.19 -1.91
N PRO A 37 10.88 8.96 -0.83
CA PRO A 37 11.32 8.08 0.22
C PRO A 37 11.44 6.64 -0.27
N ARG A 38 12.44 5.91 0.23
CA ARG A 38 12.69 4.52 -0.19
C ARG A 38 11.56 3.57 0.16
N TRP A 39 10.78 3.88 1.20
CA TRP A 39 9.67 3.04 1.61
C TRP A 39 8.45 3.13 0.68
N LEU A 40 8.39 4.16 -0.17
CA LEU A 40 7.26 4.35 -1.09
C LEU A 40 7.44 3.45 -2.31
N PRO A 41 6.52 2.51 -2.55
CA PRO A 41 6.66 1.62 -3.70
C PRO A 41 6.43 2.36 -5.02
N LYS A 42 7.11 1.90 -6.06
CA LYS A 42 6.97 2.44 -7.42
C LYS A 42 5.61 2.14 -8.05
N THR A 43 4.82 1.28 -7.43
CA THR A 43 3.43 1.01 -7.82
C THR A 43 2.45 2.02 -7.25
N CYS A 44 2.88 2.87 -6.32
CA CYS A 44 2.03 3.92 -5.76
C CYS A 44 1.60 4.91 -6.84
N ALA A 45 0.31 5.21 -6.89
CA ALA A 45 -0.25 6.14 -7.88
C ALA A 45 0.41 7.53 -7.80
N TYR A 46 0.64 8.00 -6.59
CA TYR A 46 1.30 9.29 -6.40
C TYR A 46 2.74 9.28 -6.92
N TRP A 47 3.47 8.18 -6.67
CA TRP A 47 4.83 8.04 -7.17
C TRP A 47 4.86 8.04 -8.70
N LEU A 48 3.96 7.28 -9.33
CA LEU A 48 3.87 7.19 -10.78
C LEU A 48 3.62 8.57 -11.41
N LEU A 49 2.62 9.28 -10.91
CA LEU A 49 2.27 10.60 -11.45
C LEU A 49 3.37 11.63 -11.23
N ASP A 50 4.02 11.61 -10.07
CA ASP A 50 5.13 12.53 -9.77
C ASP A 50 6.32 12.32 -10.69
N ASN A 51 6.52 11.09 -11.17
CA ASN A 51 7.63 10.72 -12.06
C ASN A 51 7.23 10.71 -13.54
N GLY A 52 6.08 11.25 -13.89
CA GLY A 52 5.65 11.42 -15.28
C GLY A 52 5.05 10.17 -15.92
N PHE A 53 4.73 9.16 -15.13
CA PHE A 53 4.06 7.95 -15.62
C PHE A 53 2.55 8.09 -15.50
N ASP A 54 1.83 7.40 -16.38
CA ASP A 54 0.38 7.27 -16.27
C ASP A 54 0.01 6.21 -15.23
N LEU A 55 -1.24 6.25 -14.77
CA LEU A 55 -1.78 5.23 -13.89
C LEU A 55 -1.95 3.91 -14.65
N PRO A 56 -1.80 2.76 -13.95
CA PRO A 56 -2.09 1.46 -14.55
C PRO A 56 -3.56 1.35 -15.01
N GLU A 57 -3.81 0.55 -16.04
CA GLU A 57 -5.15 0.36 -16.59
C GLU A 57 -6.16 -0.19 -15.56
N TRP A 58 -5.68 -0.95 -14.59
CA TRP A 58 -6.52 -1.49 -13.52
C TRP A 58 -6.83 -0.51 -12.39
N HIS A 59 -6.20 0.68 -12.40
CA HIS A 59 -6.39 1.64 -11.31
C HIS A 59 -7.84 2.12 -11.25
N PRO A 60 -8.44 2.23 -10.02
CA PRO A 60 -9.84 2.63 -9.87
C PRO A 60 -10.21 3.96 -10.52
N LEU A 61 -9.29 4.90 -10.61
CA LEU A 61 -9.53 6.17 -11.29
C LEU A 61 -9.68 6.00 -12.81
N LYS A 62 -9.11 4.94 -13.40
CA LYS A 62 -9.28 4.62 -14.82
C LYS A 62 -10.50 3.75 -15.09
N THR A 63 -10.76 2.77 -14.21
CA THR A 63 -11.86 1.83 -14.40
C THR A 63 -13.19 2.35 -13.87
N GLY A 64 -13.18 3.30 -12.93
CA GLY A 64 -14.35 3.74 -12.19
C GLY A 64 -14.86 2.72 -11.16
N ARG A 65 -14.10 1.66 -10.92
CA ARG A 65 -14.50 0.56 -10.03
C ARG A 65 -13.44 0.29 -8.98
N ALA A 66 -13.82 0.38 -7.69
CA ALA A 66 -12.90 0.13 -6.58
C ALA A 66 -12.36 -1.31 -6.58
N ALA A 67 -13.13 -2.27 -7.10
CA ALA A 67 -12.75 -3.68 -7.10
C ALA A 67 -11.68 -4.02 -8.15
N SER A 68 -11.41 -3.15 -9.11
CA SER A 68 -10.49 -3.46 -10.22
C SER A 68 -9.07 -3.78 -9.77
N VAL A 69 -8.60 -3.17 -8.68
CA VAL A 69 -7.27 -3.46 -8.11
C VAL A 69 -7.19 -4.91 -7.63
N HIS A 70 -8.26 -5.44 -7.05
CA HIS A 70 -8.32 -6.84 -6.61
C HIS A 70 -8.41 -7.79 -7.79
N GLU A 71 -9.20 -7.46 -8.78
CA GLU A 71 -9.35 -8.25 -10.01
C GLU A 71 -8.02 -8.38 -10.76
N ALA A 72 -7.20 -7.33 -10.72
CA ALA A 72 -5.86 -7.33 -11.32
C ALA A 72 -4.80 -8.03 -10.46
N ASN A 73 -5.19 -8.54 -9.28
CA ASN A 73 -4.28 -9.18 -8.33
C ASN A 73 -3.16 -8.25 -7.85
N MET A 74 -3.44 -6.97 -7.74
CA MET A 74 -2.48 -5.94 -7.31
C MET A 74 -2.76 -5.45 -5.89
N SER A 75 -3.59 -6.16 -5.12
CA SER A 75 -3.83 -5.90 -3.70
C SER A 75 -3.39 -7.09 -2.86
N LEU A 76 -3.47 -6.95 -1.54
CA LEU A 76 -3.19 -8.03 -0.60
C LEU A 76 -4.34 -9.03 -0.48
N LYS A 77 -5.50 -8.76 -1.08
CA LYS A 77 -6.66 -9.64 -0.98
C LYS A 77 -6.35 -11.02 -1.58
N GLY A 78 -6.59 -12.05 -0.80
CA GLY A 78 -6.31 -13.43 -1.20
C GLY A 78 -4.84 -13.84 -1.13
N ARG A 79 -3.94 -12.95 -0.75
CA ARG A 79 -2.52 -13.27 -0.59
C ARG A 79 -2.24 -13.70 0.83
N GLU A 80 -1.29 -14.60 0.99
CA GLU A 80 -0.78 -14.99 2.29
C GLU A 80 0.07 -13.86 2.87
N THR A 81 -0.24 -13.44 4.10
CA THR A 81 0.47 -12.36 4.78
C THR A 81 0.79 -12.76 6.21
N VAL A 82 1.82 -12.13 6.77
CA VAL A 82 2.26 -12.36 8.14
C VAL A 82 2.06 -11.09 8.94
N SER A 83 1.44 -11.20 10.15
CA SER A 83 1.26 -10.03 11.02
C SER A 83 2.60 -9.48 11.50
N GLU A 84 2.71 -8.16 11.63
CA GLU A 84 3.90 -7.50 12.17
C GLU A 84 4.21 -7.93 13.61
N THR A 85 3.20 -8.38 14.37
CA THR A 85 3.38 -8.84 15.74
C THR A 85 4.13 -10.17 15.74
N GLY A 86 5.22 -10.24 16.49
CA GLY A 86 6.03 -11.45 16.59
C GLY A 86 7.08 -11.62 15.49
N ILE A 87 7.18 -10.70 14.53
CA ILE A 87 8.24 -10.73 13.53
C ILE A 87 9.50 -10.11 14.14
N GLN A 88 10.62 -10.81 14.04
CA GLN A 88 11.92 -10.34 14.51
C GLN A 88 12.74 -9.66 13.42
N ASN A 89 12.58 -10.10 12.16
CA ASN A 89 13.33 -9.56 11.03
C ASN A 89 12.37 -9.27 9.87
N TYR A 90 12.02 -7.99 9.71
CA TYR A 90 11.11 -7.55 8.67
C TYR A 90 11.69 -7.68 7.26
N GLU A 91 13.01 -7.71 7.12
CA GLU A 91 13.65 -7.81 5.81
C GLU A 91 13.28 -9.08 5.06
N ASN A 92 12.98 -10.17 5.79
CA ASN A 92 12.55 -11.44 5.19
C ASN A 92 11.17 -11.38 4.53
N TYR A 93 10.41 -10.30 4.76
CA TYR A 93 9.02 -10.16 4.32
C TYR A 93 8.82 -8.98 3.38
N ILE A 94 9.90 -8.37 2.88
CA ILE A 94 9.82 -7.28 1.91
C ILE A 94 9.32 -7.84 0.57
N VAL A 95 8.35 -7.15 -0.02
CA VAL A 95 7.80 -7.50 -1.32
C VAL A 95 8.22 -6.46 -2.35
N TYR A 96 8.75 -6.94 -3.46
CA TYR A 96 9.14 -6.10 -4.60
C TYR A 96 8.05 -6.26 -5.67
N TRP A 97 7.12 -5.31 -5.71
CA TRP A 97 5.94 -5.40 -6.58
C TRP A 97 6.28 -5.42 -8.07
N GLU A 98 7.40 -4.80 -8.45
CA GLU A 98 7.87 -4.81 -9.84
C GLU A 98 8.29 -6.20 -10.31
N ASP A 99 8.51 -7.14 -9.39
CA ASP A 99 8.92 -8.52 -9.70
C ASP A 99 7.73 -9.49 -9.74
N LEU A 100 6.52 -8.97 -9.56
CA LEU A 100 5.30 -9.80 -9.57
C LEU A 100 4.58 -9.77 -10.96
#